data_12d4d8d859fd1c36249dffc4da1a4b6a
#
_entry.id   12d4d8d859fd1c36249dffc4da1a4b6a
#
_cell.length_a   1.000
_cell.length_b   1.000
_cell.length_c   1.000
_cell.angle_alpha   90.00
_cell.angle_beta   90.00
_cell.angle_gamma   90.00
#
_symmetry.space_group_name_H-M   'P 1'
#
loop_
_entity.id
_entity.type
_entity.pdbx_description
1 polymer ?
#
loop_
_entity_poly.entity_id
_entity_poly.type
_entity_poly.pdbx_seq_one_letter_code
_entity_poly.pdbx_strand_id
1 'polypeptide(L)'
;MLKVLKRTSLLLLFVVVLFSCSEKKMPALPILGERDLEYSVVDGREVADTIYQKVPSFKYLNQDSVMITSESMKDKVWVADFFFSHCPTICPTMTAQMKRLNFEMQDLAEDVQFMSFSIDPDRDTPKRLREYRDIYDIEGVSNWNFFTGDEERTHVLAKSFFNGAERDDLADGGFGHTDYFAIVDTEGYVRGIYQGTNTEQVDLLQVHLRSLLNIK
;
A
#
# COMPACT_ATOMS: atom_id res chain seq x y z
N MET A 1 33.32 55.97 11.59
CA MET A 1 33.09 54.83 10.69
C MET A 1 32.93 53.47 11.41
N LEU A 2 33.53 53.25 12.58
CA LEU A 2 33.47 51.92 13.29
C LEU A 2 32.11 51.57 13.94
N LYS A 3 31.28 52.54 14.28
CA LYS A 3 29.97 52.31 14.92
C LYS A 3 28.85 51.91 13.94
N VAL A 4 28.99 52.16 12.65
CA VAL A 4 28.01 51.75 11.62
C VAL A 4 28.20 50.28 11.22
N LEU A 5 29.46 49.82 11.19
CA LEU A 5 29.78 48.44 10.83
C LEU A 5 29.25 47.39 11.87
N LYS A 6 29.23 47.76 13.16
CA LYS A 6 28.72 46.87 14.22
C LYS A 6 27.20 46.72 14.21
N ARG A 7 26.44 47.72 13.73
CA ARG A 7 24.98 47.66 13.63
C ARG A 7 24.51 46.87 12.43
N THR A 8 25.22 46.90 11.32
CA THR A 8 24.88 46.09 10.13
C THR A 8 25.18 44.62 10.32
N SER A 9 26.25 44.25 11.06
CA SER A 9 26.59 42.86 11.37
C SER A 9 25.57 42.20 12.33
N LEU A 10 25.00 42.96 13.28
CA LEU A 10 23.96 42.47 14.19
C LEU A 10 22.61 42.28 13.51
N LEU A 11 22.27 43.11 12.50
CA LEU A 11 21.07 42.96 11.69
C LEU A 11 21.14 41.74 10.76
N LEU A 12 22.32 41.43 10.19
CA LEU A 12 22.51 40.22 9.37
C LEU A 12 22.39 38.92 10.19
N LEU A 13 22.83 38.93 11.44
CA LEU A 13 22.72 37.76 12.33
C LEU A 13 21.25 37.44 12.71
N PHE A 14 20.39 38.46 12.77
CA PHE A 14 18.99 38.31 13.15
C PHE A 14 18.11 37.78 11.99
N VAL A 15 18.52 37.97 10.74
CA VAL A 15 17.77 37.50 9.57
C VAL A 15 17.98 36.02 9.30
N VAL A 16 19.09 35.40 9.73
CA VAL A 16 19.41 33.99 9.52
C VAL A 16 18.60 33.07 10.44
N VAL A 17 18.03 33.54 11.53
CA VAL A 17 17.30 32.72 12.52
C VAL A 17 15.83 32.50 12.15
N LEU A 18 15.29 33.17 11.13
CA LEU A 18 13.85 33.06 10.77
C LEU A 18 13.51 32.06 9.68
N PHE A 19 14.48 31.32 9.13
CA PHE A 19 14.24 30.23 8.21
C PHE A 19 14.37 28.86 8.91
N SER A 20 13.78 28.72 10.09
CA SER A 20 13.43 27.40 10.60
C SER A 20 12.16 26.96 9.87
N CYS A 21 12.31 26.31 8.71
CA CYS A 21 11.23 25.53 8.13
C CYS A 21 10.84 24.47 9.16
N SER A 22 9.77 24.72 9.90
CA SER A 22 9.09 23.69 10.66
C SER A 22 8.52 22.72 9.63
N GLU A 23 9.18 21.58 9.40
CA GLU A 23 8.59 20.48 8.70
C GLU A 23 7.27 20.14 9.40
N LYS A 24 6.16 20.47 8.75
CA LYS A 24 4.84 20.01 9.21
C LYS A 24 4.86 18.48 9.13
N LYS A 25 5.08 17.80 10.26
CA LYS A 25 4.84 16.37 10.32
C LYS A 25 3.41 16.10 9.87
N MET A 26 3.27 15.24 8.86
CA MET A 26 1.94 14.78 8.47
C MET A 26 1.29 14.07 9.66
N PRO A 27 -0.03 14.23 9.86
CA PRO A 27 -0.72 13.49 10.88
C PRO A 27 -0.60 11.98 10.60
N ALA A 28 -0.54 11.17 11.65
CA ALA A 28 -0.52 9.73 11.53
C ALA A 28 -1.78 9.26 10.76
N LEU A 29 -1.58 8.37 9.78
CA LEU A 29 -2.69 7.78 9.03
C LEU A 29 -3.59 6.96 9.98
N PRO A 30 -4.91 7.00 9.82
CA PRO A 30 -5.83 6.21 10.63
C PRO A 30 -5.61 4.71 10.38
N ILE A 31 -6.02 3.88 11.33
CA ILE A 31 -6.23 2.45 11.09
C ILE A 31 -7.66 2.31 10.53
N LEU A 32 -7.77 1.63 9.40
CA LEU A 32 -9.04 1.34 8.75
C LEU A 32 -9.45 -0.12 9.04
N GLY A 33 -10.75 -0.39 9.05
CA GLY A 33 -11.28 -1.73 9.24
C GLY A 33 -12.24 -1.85 10.40
N GLU A 34 -12.71 -3.08 10.60
CA GLU A 34 -13.54 -3.42 11.75
C GLU A 34 -12.75 -3.28 13.05
N ARG A 35 -13.45 -2.92 14.10
CA ARG A 35 -12.86 -2.73 15.42
C ARG A 35 -13.81 -3.25 16.49
N ASP A 36 -13.22 -3.94 17.46
CA ASP A 36 -13.89 -4.41 18.65
C ASP A 36 -13.44 -3.62 19.89
N LEU A 37 -14.22 -3.68 20.94
CA LEU A 37 -13.84 -3.14 22.24
C LEU A 37 -13.49 -4.30 23.17
N GLU A 38 -12.26 -4.29 23.67
CA GLU A 38 -11.83 -5.19 24.74
C GLU A 38 -11.87 -4.43 26.07
N TYR A 39 -12.57 -5.02 27.06
CA TYR A 39 -12.68 -4.43 28.39
C TYR A 39 -11.69 -5.10 29.34
N SER A 40 -10.88 -4.30 29.99
CA SER A 40 -9.93 -4.74 31.02
C SER A 40 -10.12 -3.94 32.30
N VAL A 41 -9.65 -4.47 33.43
CA VAL A 41 -9.67 -3.75 34.72
C VAL A 41 -8.25 -3.33 35.06
N VAL A 42 -7.98 -2.02 35.04
CA VAL A 42 -6.70 -1.41 35.45
C VAL A 42 -6.92 -0.57 36.68
N ASP A 43 -6.21 -0.85 37.77
CA ASP A 43 -6.33 -0.16 39.06
C ASP A 43 -7.78 -0.09 39.59
N GLY A 44 -8.56 -1.19 39.38
CA GLY A 44 -9.94 -1.29 39.85
C GLY A 44 -10.96 -0.47 39.03
N ARG A 45 -10.56 0.06 37.86
CA ARG A 45 -11.42 0.75 36.91
C ARG A 45 -11.52 -0.04 35.62
N GLU A 46 -12.73 -0.13 35.07
CA GLU A 46 -12.95 -0.70 33.74
C GLU A 46 -12.41 0.26 32.68
N VAL A 47 -11.53 -0.25 31.82
CA VAL A 47 -10.93 0.47 30.69
C VAL A 47 -11.30 -0.29 29.43
N ALA A 48 -11.79 0.43 28.42
CA ALA A 48 -12.08 -0.13 27.10
C ALA A 48 -10.94 0.22 26.14
N ASP A 49 -10.30 -0.82 25.58
CA ASP A 49 -9.32 -0.70 24.51
C ASP A 49 -9.95 -1.04 23.16
N THR A 50 -9.56 -0.32 22.12
CA THR A 50 -10.01 -0.60 20.74
C THR A 50 -9.05 -1.56 20.08
N ILE A 51 -9.55 -2.75 19.69
CA ILE A 51 -8.82 -3.73 18.91
C ILE A 51 -9.21 -3.57 17.44
N TYR A 52 -8.24 -3.28 16.60
CA TYR A 52 -8.42 -3.20 15.15
C TYR A 52 -8.12 -4.55 14.50
N GLN A 53 -8.88 -4.87 13.46
CA GLN A 53 -8.65 -6.06 12.66
C GLN A 53 -7.44 -5.90 11.75
N LYS A 54 -6.54 -6.87 11.79
CA LYS A 54 -5.40 -6.96 10.87
C LYS A 54 -5.79 -7.68 9.59
N VAL A 55 -5.05 -7.45 8.53
CA VAL A 55 -5.15 -8.28 7.33
C VAL A 55 -4.94 -9.75 7.73
N PRO A 56 -5.83 -10.67 7.32
CA PRO A 56 -5.68 -12.09 7.61
C PRO A 56 -4.38 -12.67 7.06
N SER A 57 -3.87 -13.69 7.73
CA SER A 57 -2.73 -14.43 7.21
C SER A 57 -3.07 -15.10 5.88
N PHE A 58 -2.14 -15.05 4.94
CA PHE A 58 -2.29 -15.63 3.61
C PHE A 58 -1.10 -16.49 3.20
N LYS A 59 -1.32 -17.33 2.20
CA LYS A 59 -0.31 -18.20 1.60
C LYS A 59 -0.67 -18.42 0.13
N TYR A 60 0.15 -17.88 -0.79
CA TYR A 60 -0.08 -17.92 -2.23
C TYR A 60 1.19 -18.29 -3.00
N LEU A 61 1.02 -18.88 -4.18
CA LEU A 61 2.10 -18.99 -5.15
C LEU A 61 2.31 -17.64 -5.84
N ASN A 62 3.55 -17.21 -5.97
CA ASN A 62 3.86 -16.07 -6.80
C ASN A 62 4.08 -16.50 -8.28
N GLN A 63 4.36 -15.51 -9.14
CA GLN A 63 4.64 -15.72 -10.56
C GLN A 63 5.82 -16.71 -10.82
N ASP A 64 6.72 -16.86 -9.88
CA ASP A 64 7.89 -17.75 -9.99
C ASP A 64 7.63 -19.16 -9.40
N SER A 65 6.37 -19.44 -9.08
CA SER A 65 5.95 -20.70 -8.42
C SER A 65 6.57 -20.87 -7.02
N VAL A 66 6.94 -19.78 -6.38
CA VAL A 66 7.42 -19.77 -5.00
C VAL A 66 6.25 -19.50 -4.07
N MET A 67 6.15 -20.28 -3.00
CA MET A 67 5.14 -20.08 -1.98
C MET A 67 5.54 -18.92 -1.07
N ILE A 68 4.71 -17.88 -1.06
CA ILE A 68 4.89 -16.69 -0.23
C ILE A 68 3.78 -16.64 0.83
N THR A 69 4.13 -16.24 2.03
CA THR A 69 3.21 -16.10 3.16
C THR A 69 3.23 -14.68 3.70
N SER A 70 2.14 -14.26 4.35
CA SER A 70 2.08 -12.97 5.04
C SER A 70 3.20 -12.77 6.06
N GLU A 71 3.69 -13.85 6.68
CA GLU A 71 4.81 -13.78 7.64
C GLU A 71 6.13 -13.35 6.98
N SER A 72 6.33 -13.69 5.69
CA SER A 72 7.51 -13.25 4.93
C SER A 72 7.48 -11.76 4.60
N MET A 73 6.34 -11.10 4.80
CA MET A 73 6.14 -9.66 4.60
C MET A 73 6.20 -8.87 5.91
N LYS A 74 6.51 -9.53 7.03
CA LYS A 74 6.67 -8.88 8.32
C LYS A 74 7.70 -7.75 8.25
N ASP A 75 7.44 -6.69 9.00
CA ASP A 75 8.28 -5.48 9.04
C ASP A 75 8.37 -4.69 7.71
N LYS A 76 7.55 -5.04 6.71
CA LYS A 76 7.43 -4.29 5.45
C LYS A 76 6.10 -3.52 5.42
N VAL A 77 6.10 -2.41 4.70
CA VAL A 77 4.85 -1.74 4.29
C VAL A 77 4.41 -2.36 2.97
N TRP A 78 3.10 -2.55 2.79
CA TRP A 78 2.55 -3.19 1.60
C TRP A 78 1.70 -2.23 0.80
N VAL A 79 1.76 -2.36 -0.51
CA VAL A 79 0.74 -1.85 -1.42
C VAL A 79 0.11 -3.04 -2.10
N ALA A 80 -1.19 -3.22 -1.91
CA ALA A 80 -1.91 -4.37 -2.42
C ALA A 80 -3.04 -3.96 -3.37
N ASP A 81 -3.24 -4.75 -4.44
CA ASP A 81 -4.39 -4.69 -5.33
C ASP A 81 -4.91 -6.08 -5.68
N PHE A 82 -6.12 -6.11 -6.21
CA PHE A 82 -6.79 -7.30 -6.71
C PHE A 82 -7.11 -7.11 -8.19
N PHE A 83 -6.66 -8.06 -9.01
CA PHE A 83 -6.70 -7.95 -10.47
C PHE A 83 -6.97 -9.30 -11.11
N PHE A 84 -7.11 -9.33 -12.43
CA PHE A 84 -6.99 -10.54 -13.25
C PHE A 84 -6.41 -10.20 -14.62
N SER A 85 -5.58 -11.11 -15.17
CA SER A 85 -4.77 -10.81 -16.36
C SER A 85 -5.58 -10.67 -17.67
N HIS A 86 -6.85 -11.04 -17.65
CA HIS A 86 -7.77 -10.97 -18.78
C HIS A 86 -8.77 -9.81 -18.67
N CYS A 87 -8.60 -8.92 -17.69
CA CYS A 87 -9.43 -7.72 -17.55
C CYS A 87 -9.15 -6.75 -18.71
N PRO A 88 -10.16 -6.39 -19.52
CA PRO A 88 -9.94 -5.48 -20.66
C PRO A 88 -10.11 -4.01 -20.30
N THR A 89 -10.51 -3.67 -19.08
CA THR A 89 -10.96 -2.32 -18.70
C THR A 89 -10.00 -1.63 -17.72
N ILE A 90 -10.14 -1.86 -16.43
CA ILE A 90 -9.43 -1.09 -15.37
C ILE A 90 -8.04 -1.61 -15.04
N CYS A 91 -7.81 -2.95 -15.08
CA CYS A 91 -6.52 -3.53 -14.69
C CYS A 91 -5.31 -3.00 -15.48
N PRO A 92 -5.40 -2.75 -16.81
CA PRO A 92 -4.28 -2.14 -17.54
C PRO A 92 -3.86 -0.79 -16.97
N THR A 93 -4.83 0.06 -16.62
CA THR A 93 -4.55 1.37 -16.01
C THR A 93 -3.98 1.21 -14.59
N MET A 94 -4.57 0.34 -13.77
CA MET A 94 -4.08 0.03 -12.42
C MET A 94 -2.64 -0.46 -12.47
N THR A 95 -2.32 -1.44 -13.33
CA THR A 95 -0.96 -1.97 -13.47
C THR A 95 0.05 -0.89 -13.90
N ALA A 96 -0.33 -0.01 -14.83
CA ALA A 96 0.51 1.10 -15.25
C ALA A 96 0.77 2.09 -14.09
N GLN A 97 -0.23 2.41 -13.30
CA GLN A 97 -0.10 3.28 -12.12
C GLN A 97 0.73 2.62 -11.01
N MET A 98 0.54 1.32 -10.75
CA MET A 98 1.34 0.58 -9.79
C MET A 98 2.81 0.51 -10.22
N LYS A 99 3.09 0.29 -11.52
CA LYS A 99 4.45 0.36 -12.09
C LYS A 99 5.08 1.73 -11.87
N ARG A 100 4.35 2.81 -12.17
CA ARG A 100 4.81 4.18 -11.91
C ARG A 100 5.14 4.39 -10.44
N LEU A 101 4.22 4.02 -9.56
CA LEU A 101 4.41 4.14 -8.11
C LEU A 101 5.63 3.34 -7.64
N ASN A 102 5.79 2.10 -8.08
CA ASN A 102 6.95 1.27 -7.75
C ASN A 102 8.26 1.93 -8.18
N PHE A 103 8.31 2.49 -9.38
CA PHE A 103 9.48 3.21 -9.90
C PHE A 103 9.79 4.45 -9.05
N GLU A 104 8.79 5.23 -8.64
CA GLU A 104 8.94 6.43 -7.82
C GLU A 104 9.31 6.11 -6.35
N MET A 105 9.16 4.84 -5.93
CA MET A 105 9.51 4.33 -4.60
C MET A 105 10.78 3.47 -4.58
N GLN A 106 11.61 3.50 -5.63
CA GLN A 106 12.82 2.68 -5.75
C GLN A 106 13.84 2.95 -4.63
N ASP A 107 13.88 4.15 -4.09
CA ASP A 107 14.71 4.53 -2.94
C ASP A 107 14.27 3.83 -1.62
N LEU A 108 13.08 3.23 -1.59
CA LEU A 108 12.48 2.51 -0.46
C LEU A 108 12.12 1.06 -0.84
N ALA A 109 12.72 0.51 -1.90
CA ALA A 109 12.38 -0.82 -2.42
C ALA A 109 12.61 -1.96 -1.41
N GLU A 110 13.50 -1.76 -0.43
CA GLU A 110 13.72 -2.74 0.63
C GLU A 110 12.62 -2.71 1.72
N ASP A 111 11.94 -1.58 1.89
CA ASP A 111 10.94 -1.36 2.93
C ASP A 111 9.50 -1.55 2.44
N VAL A 112 9.25 -1.43 1.13
CA VAL A 112 7.92 -1.51 0.52
C VAL A 112 7.81 -2.75 -0.36
N GLN A 113 6.72 -3.50 -0.17
CA GLN A 113 6.34 -4.62 -1.01
C GLN A 113 5.07 -4.31 -1.79
N PHE A 114 5.08 -4.61 -3.08
CA PHE A 114 3.92 -4.49 -3.95
C PHE A 114 3.33 -5.89 -4.18
N MET A 115 2.02 -6.01 -4.07
CA MET A 115 1.32 -7.28 -4.07
C MET A 115 0.05 -7.21 -4.91
N SER A 116 0.04 -7.93 -6.04
CA SER A 116 -1.13 -8.04 -6.91
C SER A 116 -1.70 -9.45 -6.80
N PHE A 117 -2.91 -9.57 -6.24
CA PHE A 117 -3.60 -10.84 -6.03
C PHE A 117 -4.57 -11.10 -7.19
N SER A 118 -4.39 -12.22 -7.90
CA SER A 118 -5.33 -12.60 -8.93
C SER A 118 -6.62 -13.15 -8.32
N ILE A 119 -7.75 -12.62 -8.78
CA ILE A 119 -9.10 -13.10 -8.44
C ILE A 119 -9.60 -14.19 -9.40
N ASP A 120 -8.79 -14.57 -10.38
CA ASP A 120 -9.10 -15.55 -11.43
C ASP A 120 -8.00 -16.60 -11.57
N PRO A 121 -7.78 -17.43 -10.55
CA PRO A 121 -6.68 -18.39 -10.52
C PRO A 121 -6.78 -19.47 -11.60
N ASP A 122 -7.97 -19.73 -12.14
CA ASP A 122 -8.17 -20.70 -13.21
C ASP A 122 -7.42 -20.30 -14.49
N ARG A 123 -7.40 -19.00 -14.81
CA ARG A 123 -6.68 -18.43 -15.96
C ARG A 123 -5.30 -17.92 -15.59
N ASP A 124 -5.13 -17.39 -14.38
CA ASP A 124 -3.91 -16.72 -13.91
C ASP A 124 -2.96 -17.70 -13.21
N THR A 125 -2.45 -18.68 -13.96
CA THR A 125 -1.39 -19.56 -13.49
C THR A 125 -0.06 -18.78 -13.29
N PRO A 126 0.93 -19.31 -12.52
CA PRO A 126 2.24 -18.66 -12.39
C PRO A 126 2.89 -18.32 -13.74
N LYS A 127 2.74 -19.21 -14.73
CA LYS A 127 3.22 -18.93 -16.10
C LYS A 127 2.53 -17.71 -16.70
N ARG A 128 1.18 -17.63 -16.59
CA ARG A 128 0.41 -16.50 -17.12
C ARG A 128 0.77 -15.18 -16.41
N LEU A 129 1.01 -15.23 -15.10
CA LEU A 129 1.45 -14.07 -14.33
C LEU A 129 2.83 -13.56 -14.77
N ARG A 130 3.77 -14.46 -15.13
CA ARG A 130 5.05 -14.04 -15.74
C ARG A 130 4.83 -13.34 -17.07
N GLU A 131 4.05 -13.97 -17.98
CA GLU A 131 3.72 -13.36 -19.29
C GLU A 131 3.06 -11.98 -19.11
N TYR A 132 2.20 -11.81 -18.09
CA TYR A 132 1.59 -10.53 -17.78
C TYR A 132 2.64 -9.50 -17.33
N ARG A 133 3.58 -9.88 -16.48
CA ARG A 133 4.70 -9.02 -16.08
C ARG A 133 5.56 -8.59 -17.27
N ASP A 134 5.84 -9.51 -18.20
CA ASP A 134 6.61 -9.22 -19.42
C ASP A 134 5.89 -8.20 -20.31
N ILE A 135 4.56 -8.30 -20.44
CA ILE A 135 3.74 -7.35 -21.22
C ILE A 135 3.88 -5.91 -20.67
N TYR A 136 4.04 -5.76 -19.35
CA TYR A 136 4.15 -4.45 -18.70
C TYR A 136 5.60 -4.02 -18.40
N ASP A 137 6.63 -4.75 -18.89
CA ASP A 137 8.06 -4.51 -18.64
C ASP A 137 8.36 -4.36 -17.14
N ILE A 138 7.93 -5.32 -16.32
CA ILE A 138 8.13 -5.36 -14.86
C ILE A 138 8.78 -6.67 -14.39
N GLU A 139 9.30 -7.48 -15.30
CA GLU A 139 9.93 -8.77 -15.00
C GLU A 139 11.15 -8.65 -14.07
N GLY A 140 11.89 -7.54 -14.14
CA GLY A 140 13.06 -7.26 -13.30
C GLY A 140 12.75 -6.66 -11.92
N VAL A 141 11.48 -6.38 -11.61
CA VAL A 141 11.08 -5.76 -10.33
C VAL A 141 10.96 -6.80 -9.24
N SER A 142 11.88 -6.81 -8.27
CA SER A 142 12.00 -7.86 -7.24
C SER A 142 11.03 -7.67 -6.07
N ASN A 143 10.62 -6.42 -5.76
CA ASN A 143 9.71 -6.12 -4.66
C ASN A 143 8.22 -6.05 -5.07
N TRP A 144 7.87 -6.60 -6.23
CA TRP A 144 6.49 -6.71 -6.69
C TRP A 144 6.15 -8.13 -7.09
N ASN A 145 5.30 -8.76 -6.27
CA ASN A 145 4.82 -10.11 -6.49
C ASN A 145 3.40 -10.14 -7.02
N PHE A 146 3.16 -11.03 -7.98
CA PHE A 146 1.84 -11.37 -8.50
C PHE A 146 1.45 -12.74 -7.97
N PHE A 147 0.29 -12.83 -7.33
CA PHE A 147 -0.13 -14.01 -6.61
C PHE A 147 -1.30 -14.72 -7.28
N THR A 148 -1.29 -16.04 -7.21
CA THR A 148 -2.39 -16.90 -7.61
C THR A 148 -2.61 -17.98 -6.56
N GLY A 149 -3.86 -18.42 -6.37
CA GLY A 149 -4.20 -19.41 -5.36
C GLY A 149 -5.68 -19.78 -5.38
N ASP A 150 -6.24 -20.06 -4.24
CA ASP A 150 -7.66 -20.39 -4.10
C ASP A 150 -8.54 -19.15 -4.32
N GLU A 151 -9.51 -19.25 -5.21
CA GLU A 151 -10.39 -18.15 -5.60
C GLU A 151 -11.23 -17.64 -4.42
N GLU A 152 -11.91 -18.54 -3.71
CA GLU A 152 -12.79 -18.17 -2.60
C GLU A 152 -12.01 -17.46 -1.49
N ARG A 153 -10.84 -18.00 -1.14
CA ARG A 153 -9.94 -17.37 -0.16
C ARG A 153 -9.45 -16.01 -0.62
N THR A 154 -9.19 -15.85 -1.91
CA THR A 154 -8.77 -14.56 -2.47
C THR A 154 -9.90 -13.53 -2.41
N HIS A 155 -11.15 -13.94 -2.70
CA HIS A 155 -12.30 -13.05 -2.57
C HIS A 155 -12.57 -12.66 -1.10
N VAL A 156 -12.37 -13.60 -0.16
CA VAL A 156 -12.44 -13.28 1.28
C VAL A 156 -11.32 -12.34 1.70
N LEU A 157 -10.09 -12.59 1.23
CA LEU A 157 -8.94 -11.72 1.50
C LEU A 157 -9.18 -10.31 0.95
N ALA A 158 -9.72 -10.18 -0.26
CA ALA A 158 -10.01 -8.90 -0.89
C ALA A 158 -10.88 -7.98 -0.03
N LYS A 159 -11.87 -8.55 0.66
CA LYS A 159 -12.75 -7.79 1.57
C LYS A 159 -11.98 -7.13 2.71
N SER A 160 -10.94 -7.79 3.25
CA SER A 160 -10.10 -7.21 4.31
C SER A 160 -9.24 -6.03 3.82
N PHE A 161 -9.07 -5.90 2.51
CA PHE A 161 -8.44 -4.74 1.84
C PHE A 161 -9.47 -3.75 1.29
N PHE A 162 -10.74 -3.88 1.69
CA PHE A 162 -11.87 -3.08 1.18
C PHE A 162 -12.06 -3.21 -0.35
N ASN A 163 -11.59 -4.31 -0.91
CA ASN A 163 -11.75 -4.63 -2.31
C ASN A 163 -12.93 -5.59 -2.49
N GLY A 164 -13.90 -5.20 -3.32
CA GLY A 164 -14.93 -6.10 -3.80
C GLY A 164 -14.36 -6.95 -4.93
N ALA A 165 -14.51 -8.26 -4.84
CA ALA A 165 -14.14 -9.19 -5.92
C ALA A 165 -15.17 -10.30 -5.95
N GLU A 166 -15.83 -10.50 -7.11
CA GLU A 166 -16.84 -11.53 -7.29
C GLU A 166 -16.93 -11.94 -8.76
N ARG A 167 -17.34 -13.19 -9.01
CA ARG A 167 -17.71 -13.61 -10.36
C ARG A 167 -18.96 -12.86 -10.80
N ASP A 168 -18.92 -12.31 -12.00
CA ASP A 168 -20.04 -11.64 -12.64
C ASP A 168 -19.98 -11.90 -14.15
N ASP A 169 -20.82 -12.82 -14.63
CA ASP A 169 -20.87 -13.19 -16.06
C ASP A 169 -21.30 -12.04 -16.97
N LEU A 170 -21.84 -10.95 -16.41
CA LEU A 170 -22.19 -9.73 -17.13
C LEU A 170 -21.08 -8.70 -17.19
N ALA A 171 -20.08 -8.83 -16.32
CA ALA A 171 -18.93 -7.96 -16.29
C ALA A 171 -17.90 -8.35 -17.37
N ASP A 172 -17.20 -7.35 -17.90
CA ASP A 172 -16.13 -7.55 -18.87
C ASP A 172 -15.02 -8.45 -18.27
N GLY A 173 -14.79 -9.59 -18.90
CA GLY A 173 -13.81 -10.59 -18.44
C GLY A 173 -14.35 -11.57 -17.40
N GLY A 174 -15.60 -11.46 -16.94
CA GLY A 174 -16.29 -12.41 -16.07
C GLY A 174 -16.12 -12.15 -14.56
N PHE A 175 -15.61 -11.01 -14.17
CA PHE A 175 -15.45 -10.60 -12.77
C PHE A 175 -15.75 -9.12 -12.58
N GLY A 176 -16.48 -8.81 -11.49
CA GLY A 176 -16.59 -7.48 -10.92
C GLY A 176 -15.54 -7.28 -9.83
N HIS A 177 -14.77 -6.20 -9.90
CA HIS A 177 -13.87 -5.81 -8.80
C HIS A 177 -13.71 -4.29 -8.72
N THR A 178 -13.31 -3.81 -7.55
CA THR A 178 -13.00 -2.39 -7.35
C THR A 178 -11.59 -2.07 -7.85
N ASP A 179 -11.35 -0.80 -8.18
CA ASP A 179 -10.07 -0.30 -8.68
C ASP A 179 -9.16 0.22 -7.55
N TYR A 180 -9.22 -0.39 -6.36
CA TYR A 180 -8.52 0.13 -5.18
C TYR A 180 -7.13 -0.45 -4.97
N PHE A 181 -6.21 0.45 -4.59
CA PHE A 181 -4.95 0.13 -3.93
C PHE A 181 -5.10 0.33 -2.42
N ALA A 182 -4.64 -0.62 -1.63
CA ALA A 182 -4.62 -0.53 -0.18
C ALA A 182 -3.18 -0.44 0.33
N ILE A 183 -2.92 0.45 1.30
CA ILE A 183 -1.66 0.48 2.04
C ILE A 183 -1.85 -0.27 3.35
N VAL A 184 -0.90 -1.15 3.67
CA VAL A 184 -0.83 -1.88 4.93
C VAL A 184 0.49 -1.57 5.62
N ASP A 185 0.44 -1.27 6.91
CA ASP A 185 1.64 -0.97 7.70
C ASP A 185 2.42 -2.24 8.12
N THR A 186 3.55 -2.03 8.79
CA THR A 186 4.43 -3.11 9.27
C THR A 186 3.79 -4.02 10.32
N GLU A 187 2.68 -3.59 10.92
CA GLU A 187 1.91 -4.36 11.91
C GLU A 187 0.75 -5.14 11.30
N GLY A 188 0.47 -4.90 10.01
CA GLY A 188 -0.59 -5.56 9.25
C GLY A 188 -1.95 -4.85 9.28
N TYR A 189 -1.99 -3.57 9.63
CA TYR A 189 -3.21 -2.76 9.59
C TYR A 189 -3.34 -2.00 8.28
N VAL A 190 -4.55 -1.98 7.71
CA VAL A 190 -4.85 -1.13 6.56
C VAL A 190 -4.87 0.34 6.99
N ARG A 191 -4.07 1.17 6.32
CA ARG A 191 -3.86 2.58 6.67
C ARG A 191 -4.39 3.57 5.62
N GLY A 192 -4.79 3.09 4.47
CA GLY A 192 -5.35 3.90 3.40
C GLY A 192 -5.83 3.08 2.21
N ILE A 193 -6.78 3.64 1.47
CA ILE A 193 -7.39 3.06 0.28
C ILE A 193 -7.50 4.15 -0.77
N TYR A 194 -7.06 3.85 -1.99
CA TYR A 194 -6.90 4.83 -3.07
C TYR A 194 -7.39 4.24 -4.38
N GLN A 195 -8.05 5.05 -5.20
CA GLN A 195 -8.41 4.63 -6.55
C GLN A 195 -7.15 4.46 -7.42
N GLY A 196 -6.86 3.21 -7.81
CA GLY A 196 -5.69 2.88 -8.63
C GLY A 196 -5.76 3.38 -10.06
N THR A 197 -6.96 3.70 -10.56
CA THR A 197 -7.15 4.32 -11.88
C THR A 197 -7.02 5.85 -11.87
N ASN A 198 -7.00 6.47 -10.69
CA ASN A 198 -6.92 7.93 -10.52
C ASN A 198 -5.49 8.36 -10.14
N THR A 199 -4.84 9.10 -11.03
CA THR A 199 -3.44 9.54 -10.84
C THR A 199 -3.25 10.36 -9.57
N GLU A 200 -4.16 11.28 -9.22
CA GLU A 200 -4.05 12.12 -8.02
C GLU A 200 -4.16 11.30 -6.74
N GLN A 201 -4.99 10.25 -6.74
CA GLN A 201 -5.11 9.32 -5.62
C GLN A 201 -3.84 8.48 -5.46
N VAL A 202 -3.21 8.06 -6.56
CA VAL A 202 -1.94 7.33 -6.52
C VAL A 202 -0.78 8.23 -6.08
N ASP A 203 -0.78 9.51 -6.46
CA ASP A 203 0.20 10.49 -5.95
C ASP A 203 0.03 10.71 -4.44
N LEU A 204 -1.21 10.78 -3.95
CA LEU A 204 -1.50 10.86 -2.52
C LEU A 204 -1.05 9.59 -1.78
N LEU A 205 -1.27 8.41 -2.39
CA LEU A 205 -0.78 7.13 -1.86
C LEU A 205 0.73 7.16 -1.67
N GLN A 206 1.50 7.64 -2.67
CA GLN A 206 2.95 7.78 -2.59
C GLN A 206 3.38 8.64 -1.39
N VAL A 207 2.74 9.79 -1.20
CA VAL A 207 3.01 10.69 -0.06
C VAL A 207 2.75 9.98 1.27
N HIS A 208 1.66 9.23 1.35
CA HIS A 208 1.28 8.49 2.56
C HIS A 208 2.23 7.29 2.84
N LEU A 209 2.69 6.57 1.82
CA LEU A 209 3.73 5.53 1.97
C LEU A 209 5.00 6.10 2.60
N ARG A 210 5.51 7.21 2.07
CA ARG A 210 6.68 7.87 2.62
C ARG A 210 6.48 8.33 4.06
N SER A 211 5.27 8.76 4.40
CA SER A 211 4.91 9.14 5.77
C SER A 211 4.92 7.95 6.73
N LEU A 212 4.39 6.79 6.33
CA LEU A 212 4.41 5.58 7.15
C LEU A 212 5.82 5.10 7.46
N LEU A 213 6.72 5.19 6.49
CA LEU A 213 8.12 4.77 6.65
C LEU A 213 8.94 5.72 7.50
N ASN A 214 8.58 7.01 7.55
CA ASN A 214 9.26 8.01 8.38
C ASN A 214 8.79 8.04 9.85
N ILE A 215 7.75 7.27 10.21
CA ILE A 215 7.24 7.14 11.59
C ILE A 215 7.98 6.04 12.38
N LYS A 216 8.89 5.30 11.78
CA LYS A 216 9.71 4.26 12.44
C LYS A 216 10.70 4.83 13.44
#